data_09fd90b607924386a094a4eee167d6fd
#
_entry.id   09fd90b607924386a094a4eee167d6fd
#
_cell.length_a   1.000
_cell.length_b   1.000
_cell.length_c   1.000
_cell.angle_alpha   90.00
_cell.angle_beta   90.00
_cell.angle_gamma   90.00
#
_symmetry.space_group_name_H-M   'P 1'
#
loop_
_entity.id
_entity.type
_entity.pdbx_description
1 polymer ?
#
loop_
_entity_poly.entity_id
_entity_poly.type
_entity_poly.pdbx_seq_one_letter_code
_entity_poly.pdbx_strand_id
1 'polypeptide(L)'
;MATALITGATAGIGAAYAKLLAKEGFDLVLVARDLPRLKGVAKELSKLYKIKAETIKADLTKPAQLAKVEKRLANNSKPIEVLINNAGFGLKDSFLVSNLAKEQELLDVLVTAPMRLSHAVLPGMIKRNSGSIVNVSSVASFIAGGTYSAAKSYLTVFSEYLHTELRDTNIKVSALCPGFTRTEFHARGKMKMSGLPNYMWTAVDQVVAKSWRYVKAGKVICIPGWQYMLLSSIARIAPRPVVRKLGIKIRRKQR
;
A
#
# COMPACT_ATOMS: atom_id res chain seq x y z
N MET A 1 11.10 8.31 20.26
CA MET A 1 10.50 8.70 18.96
C MET A 1 9.50 7.64 18.56
N ALA A 2 8.41 8.03 17.88
CA ALA A 2 7.44 7.08 17.33
C ALA A 2 8.09 6.32 16.17
N THR A 3 7.68 5.06 15.94
CA THR A 3 8.27 4.20 14.91
C THR A 3 7.24 3.81 13.86
N ALA A 4 7.63 3.90 12.59
CA ALA A 4 6.81 3.47 11.45
C ALA A 4 7.42 2.23 10.78
N LEU A 5 6.57 1.24 10.44
CA LEU A 5 6.97 0.09 9.63
C LEU A 5 6.38 0.22 8.23
N ILE A 6 7.23 0.11 7.21
CA ILE A 6 6.85 0.27 5.80
C ILE A 6 7.26 -0.98 5.01
N THR A 7 6.29 -1.64 4.37
CA THR A 7 6.56 -2.75 3.45
C THR A 7 6.77 -2.23 2.02
N GLY A 8 7.69 -2.83 1.27
CA GLY A 8 8.06 -2.37 -0.07
C GLY A 8 8.77 -1.02 -0.08
N ALA A 9 9.63 -0.76 0.92
CA ALA A 9 10.22 0.54 1.20
C ALA A 9 11.35 0.98 0.24
N THR A 10 11.73 0.16 -0.75
CA THR A 10 12.88 0.44 -1.63
C THR A 10 12.55 1.29 -2.85
N ALA A 11 11.30 1.51 -3.18
CA ALA A 11 10.88 2.25 -4.37
C ALA A 11 9.47 2.83 -4.26
N GLY A 12 9.14 3.76 -5.15
CA GLY A 12 7.79 4.27 -5.37
C GLY A 12 7.14 4.83 -4.12
N ILE A 13 5.86 4.46 -3.90
CA ILE A 13 5.06 4.97 -2.78
C ILE A 13 5.67 4.59 -1.42
N GLY A 14 6.24 3.37 -1.28
CA GLY A 14 6.87 2.96 -0.03
C GLY A 14 8.11 3.77 0.33
N ALA A 15 8.98 4.05 -0.65
CA ALA A 15 10.16 4.90 -0.44
C ALA A 15 9.76 6.36 -0.15
N ALA A 16 8.73 6.87 -0.83
CA ALA A 16 8.19 8.21 -0.57
C ALA A 16 7.58 8.33 0.84
N TYR A 17 6.87 7.30 1.31
CA TYR A 17 6.41 7.24 2.70
C TYR A 17 7.57 7.19 3.70
N ALA A 18 8.60 6.38 3.44
CA ALA A 18 9.77 6.32 4.30
C ALA A 18 10.43 7.69 4.44
N LYS A 19 10.60 8.42 3.32
CA LYS A 19 11.13 9.80 3.32
C LYS A 19 10.23 10.78 4.07
N LEU A 20 8.92 10.73 3.82
CA LEU A 20 7.95 11.63 4.48
C LEU A 20 7.95 11.42 6.01
N LEU A 21 7.86 10.17 6.46
CA LEU A 21 7.79 9.84 7.89
C LEU A 21 9.12 10.12 8.60
N ALA A 22 10.27 9.86 7.93
CA ALA A 22 11.58 10.26 8.44
C ALA A 22 11.68 11.79 8.64
N LYS A 23 11.17 12.57 7.67
CA LYS A 23 11.11 14.04 7.78
C LYS A 23 10.20 14.51 8.92
N GLU A 24 9.15 13.76 9.26
CA GLU A 24 8.28 14.04 10.42
C GLU A 24 8.85 13.48 11.74
N GLY A 25 10.08 12.97 11.76
CA GLY A 25 10.78 12.52 12.97
C GLY A 25 10.46 11.10 13.43
N PHE A 26 9.85 10.27 12.57
CA PHE A 26 9.65 8.86 12.89
C PHE A 26 10.93 8.05 12.72
N ASP A 27 11.24 7.17 13.67
CA ASP A 27 12.12 6.05 13.44
C ASP A 27 11.47 5.07 12.46
N LEU A 28 12.26 4.35 11.68
CA LEU A 28 11.75 3.52 10.61
C LEU A 28 12.11 2.05 10.78
N VAL A 29 11.19 1.16 10.42
CA VAL A 29 11.42 -0.24 10.13
C VAL A 29 11.08 -0.47 8.67
N LEU A 30 12.09 -0.66 7.84
CA LEU A 30 11.96 -0.81 6.40
C LEU A 30 11.97 -2.28 6.01
N VAL A 31 10.98 -2.73 5.25
CA VAL A 31 10.82 -4.14 4.84
C VAL A 31 10.84 -4.25 3.32
N ALA A 32 11.74 -5.06 2.76
CA ALA A 32 11.78 -5.39 1.33
C ALA A 32 12.62 -6.66 1.07
N ARG A 33 12.60 -7.15 -0.18
CA ARG A 33 13.38 -8.33 -0.60
C ARG A 33 14.84 -8.00 -0.90
N ASP A 34 15.09 -6.83 -1.49
CA ASP A 34 16.41 -6.34 -1.88
C ASP A 34 17.11 -5.69 -0.68
N LEU A 35 17.93 -6.47 0.02
CA LEU A 35 18.63 -6.00 1.22
C LEU A 35 19.67 -4.90 0.94
N PRO A 36 20.52 -4.99 -0.11
CA PRO A 36 21.45 -3.91 -0.43
C PRO A 36 20.76 -2.56 -0.64
N ARG A 37 19.72 -2.53 -1.48
CA ARG A 37 18.93 -1.32 -1.74
C ARG A 37 18.23 -0.82 -0.47
N LEU A 38 17.71 -1.73 0.36
CA LEU A 38 17.05 -1.40 1.62
C LEU A 38 18.01 -0.75 2.62
N LYS A 39 19.23 -1.28 2.76
CA LYS A 39 20.29 -0.69 3.59
C LYS A 39 20.72 0.68 3.08
N GLY A 40 20.80 0.86 1.76
CA GLY A 40 21.09 2.17 1.15
C GLY A 40 20.07 3.22 1.55
N VAL A 41 18.78 2.91 1.39
CA VAL A 41 17.66 3.80 1.81
C VAL A 41 17.71 4.11 3.31
N ALA A 42 17.92 3.09 4.15
CA ALA A 42 18.03 3.27 5.59
C ALA A 42 19.18 4.20 5.98
N LYS A 43 20.38 4.00 5.41
CA LYS A 43 21.57 4.83 5.65
C LYS A 43 21.33 6.29 5.24
N GLU A 44 20.75 6.51 4.06
CA GLU A 44 20.46 7.84 3.54
C GLU A 44 19.48 8.59 4.46
N LEU A 45 18.34 7.97 4.79
CA LEU A 45 17.32 8.59 5.62
C LEU A 45 17.79 8.84 7.05
N SER A 46 18.53 7.91 7.65
CA SER A 46 19.12 8.08 8.98
C SER A 46 20.11 9.24 9.01
N LYS A 47 20.94 9.38 7.99
CA LYS A 47 21.90 10.50 7.87
C LYS A 47 21.19 11.83 7.69
N LEU A 48 20.20 11.89 6.79
CA LEU A 48 19.52 13.13 6.40
C LEU A 48 18.60 13.68 7.50
N TYR A 49 17.84 12.78 8.15
CA TYR A 49 16.81 13.18 9.11
C TYR A 49 17.14 12.88 10.58
N LYS A 50 18.34 12.31 10.86
CA LYS A 50 18.80 12.00 12.23
C LYS A 50 17.88 11.04 12.98
N ILE A 51 17.27 10.09 12.27
CA ILE A 51 16.39 9.04 12.80
C ILE A 51 17.08 7.67 12.80
N LYS A 52 16.53 6.70 13.54
CA LYS A 52 16.96 5.30 13.47
C LYS A 52 16.18 4.58 12.36
N ALA A 53 16.89 3.78 11.55
CA ALA A 53 16.27 2.97 10.50
C ALA A 53 16.72 1.52 10.60
N GLU A 54 15.82 0.66 11.05
CA GLU A 54 15.94 -0.79 11.07
C GLU A 54 15.60 -1.36 9.69
N THR A 55 16.27 -2.43 9.25
CA THR A 55 15.97 -3.09 7.97
C THR A 55 15.64 -4.56 8.20
N ILE A 56 14.53 -5.03 7.58
CA ILE A 56 14.12 -6.44 7.59
C ILE A 56 14.07 -6.94 6.15
N LYS A 57 14.99 -7.83 5.77
CA LYS A 57 14.86 -8.56 4.50
C LYS A 57 13.73 -9.57 4.63
N ALA A 58 12.66 -9.41 3.85
CA ALA A 58 11.56 -10.35 3.81
C ALA A 58 10.89 -10.39 2.43
N ASP A 59 10.65 -11.60 1.94
CA ASP A 59 9.70 -11.90 0.89
C ASP A 59 8.37 -12.27 1.55
N LEU A 60 7.36 -11.45 1.36
CA LEU A 60 6.05 -11.60 2.01
C LEU A 60 5.22 -12.76 1.46
N THR A 61 5.66 -13.40 0.35
CA THR A 61 5.08 -14.66 -0.14
C THR A 61 5.57 -15.88 0.65
N LYS A 62 6.61 -15.72 1.48
CA LYS A 62 7.22 -16.81 2.25
C LYS A 62 6.75 -16.75 3.70
N PRO A 63 5.98 -17.73 4.19
CA PRO A 63 5.37 -17.70 5.54
C PRO A 63 6.37 -17.43 6.66
N ALA A 64 7.54 -18.09 6.63
CA ALA A 64 8.59 -17.88 7.65
C ALA A 64 9.19 -16.48 7.64
N GLN A 65 9.25 -15.81 6.46
CA GLN A 65 9.76 -14.45 6.35
C GLN A 65 8.69 -13.42 6.72
N LEU A 66 7.42 -13.67 6.39
CA LEU A 66 6.28 -12.87 6.85
C LEU A 66 6.18 -12.90 8.38
N ALA A 67 6.33 -14.08 9.00
CA ALA A 67 6.32 -14.25 10.45
C ALA A 67 7.40 -13.42 11.17
N LYS A 68 8.57 -13.18 10.55
CA LYS A 68 9.58 -12.26 11.11
C LYS A 68 9.07 -10.83 11.22
N VAL A 69 8.32 -10.37 10.23
CA VAL A 69 7.73 -9.03 10.22
C VAL A 69 6.60 -8.94 11.23
N GLU A 70 5.76 -9.97 11.33
CA GLU A 70 4.70 -10.08 12.35
C GLU A 70 5.28 -10.02 13.77
N LYS A 71 6.34 -10.80 14.04
CA LYS A 71 7.03 -10.77 15.35
C LYS A 71 7.57 -9.37 15.67
N ARG A 72 8.07 -8.64 14.66
CA ARG A 72 8.51 -7.24 14.87
C ARG A 72 7.34 -6.31 15.19
N LEU A 73 6.19 -6.47 14.54
CA LEU A 73 4.97 -5.67 14.78
C LEU A 73 4.35 -5.95 16.16
N ALA A 74 4.39 -7.20 16.61
CA ALA A 74 3.86 -7.62 17.91
C ALA A 74 4.78 -7.24 19.10
N ASN A 75 5.97 -6.70 18.84
CA ASN A 75 6.92 -6.35 19.90
C ASN A 75 6.53 -5.06 20.63
N ASN A 76 5.89 -5.20 21.79
CA ASN A 76 5.43 -4.07 22.60
C ASN A 76 6.57 -3.29 23.31
N SER A 77 7.79 -3.85 23.42
CA SER A 77 8.95 -3.11 23.95
C SER A 77 9.52 -2.10 22.96
N LYS A 78 9.22 -2.30 21.65
CA LYS A 78 9.60 -1.38 20.56
C LYS A 78 8.37 -1.14 19.67
N PRO A 79 7.37 -0.42 20.18
CA PRO A 79 6.06 -0.33 19.54
C PRO A 79 6.12 0.30 18.16
N ILE A 80 5.28 -0.18 17.26
CA ILE A 80 5.03 0.43 15.96
C ILE A 80 3.78 1.29 16.07
N GLU A 81 3.95 2.59 15.77
CA GLU A 81 2.88 3.57 15.78
C GLU A 81 2.21 3.71 14.41
N VAL A 82 2.96 3.47 13.33
CA VAL A 82 2.44 3.56 11.96
C VAL A 82 2.80 2.31 11.18
N LEU A 83 1.81 1.63 10.60
CA LEU A 83 2.00 0.53 9.65
C LEU A 83 1.61 0.98 8.25
N ILE A 84 2.55 0.92 7.29
CA ILE A 84 2.29 1.15 5.86
C ILE A 84 2.36 -0.18 5.12
N ASN A 85 1.22 -0.78 4.84
CA ASN A 85 1.07 -1.94 3.96
C ASN A 85 1.12 -1.48 2.51
N ASN A 86 2.34 -1.39 1.95
CA ASN A 86 2.55 -0.87 0.60
C ASN A 86 3.12 -1.90 -0.36
N ALA A 87 3.80 -2.94 0.10
CA ALA A 87 4.36 -3.96 -0.79
C ALA A 87 3.32 -4.47 -1.79
N GLY A 88 3.73 -4.58 -3.06
CA GLY A 88 2.81 -5.03 -4.10
C GLY A 88 3.43 -5.02 -5.48
N PHE A 89 2.81 -5.74 -6.38
CA PHE A 89 3.13 -5.80 -7.81
C PHE A 89 1.87 -6.06 -8.62
N GLY A 90 1.96 -5.91 -9.92
CA GLY A 90 0.88 -6.24 -10.86
C GLY A 90 1.31 -7.34 -11.82
N LEU A 91 0.35 -8.10 -12.33
CA LEU A 91 0.57 -9.09 -13.39
C LEU A 91 0.09 -8.53 -14.72
N LYS A 92 0.89 -8.72 -15.79
CA LYS A 92 0.55 -8.29 -17.15
C LYS A 92 -0.47 -9.21 -17.79
N ASP A 93 -0.30 -10.52 -17.59
CA ASP A 93 -1.05 -11.53 -18.32
C ASP A 93 -2.54 -11.59 -17.94
N SER A 94 -3.33 -12.16 -18.81
CA SER A 94 -4.73 -12.49 -18.56
C SER A 94 -4.79 -13.66 -17.58
N PHE A 95 -5.78 -13.68 -16.70
CA PHE A 95 -6.02 -14.81 -15.80
C PHE A 95 -6.11 -16.15 -16.56
N LEU A 96 -6.66 -16.14 -17.78
CA LEU A 96 -6.81 -17.35 -18.60
C LEU A 96 -5.48 -17.99 -19.05
N VAL A 97 -4.39 -17.18 -19.08
CA VAL A 97 -3.06 -17.63 -19.55
C VAL A 97 -1.97 -17.35 -18.52
N SER A 98 -2.31 -16.79 -17.38
CA SER A 98 -1.36 -16.50 -16.31
C SER A 98 -0.94 -17.80 -15.60
N ASN A 99 0.27 -17.79 -15.05
CA ASN A 99 0.71 -18.87 -14.18
C ASN A 99 0.01 -18.77 -12.82
N LEU A 100 -0.67 -19.84 -12.40
CA LEU A 100 -1.42 -19.90 -11.14
C LEU A 100 -0.53 -19.54 -9.92
N ALA A 101 0.73 -19.98 -9.90
CA ALA A 101 1.64 -19.64 -8.81
C ALA A 101 1.90 -18.12 -8.72
N LYS A 102 1.91 -17.40 -9.86
CA LYS A 102 2.04 -15.93 -9.86
C LYS A 102 0.77 -15.23 -9.39
N GLU A 103 -0.41 -15.77 -9.69
CA GLU A 103 -1.68 -15.28 -9.15
C GLU A 103 -1.72 -15.47 -7.63
N GLN A 104 -1.27 -16.63 -7.13
CA GLN A 104 -1.16 -16.90 -5.70
C GLN A 104 -0.16 -15.95 -5.01
N GLU A 105 1.05 -15.78 -5.56
CA GLU A 105 2.03 -14.81 -5.04
C GLU A 105 1.44 -13.39 -4.95
N LEU A 106 0.61 -13.01 -5.92
CA LEU A 106 -0.07 -11.71 -5.92
C LEU A 106 -1.06 -11.59 -4.75
N LEU A 107 -1.86 -12.63 -4.51
CA LEU A 107 -2.78 -12.67 -3.38
C LEU A 107 -2.04 -12.70 -2.05
N ASP A 108 -0.95 -13.46 -1.96
CA ASP A 108 -0.13 -13.52 -0.74
C ASP A 108 0.39 -12.13 -0.35
N VAL A 109 0.86 -11.34 -1.32
CA VAL A 109 1.41 -10.01 -1.06
C VAL A 109 0.33 -8.95 -0.89
N LEU A 110 -0.76 -8.99 -1.66
CA LEU A 110 -1.78 -7.93 -1.68
C LEU A 110 -2.95 -8.16 -0.71
N VAL A 111 -3.15 -9.40 -0.26
CA VAL A 111 -4.27 -9.77 0.63
C VAL A 111 -3.75 -10.37 1.93
N THR A 112 -3.06 -11.51 1.84
CA THR A 112 -2.63 -12.27 3.03
C THR A 112 -1.67 -11.46 3.91
N ALA A 113 -0.64 -10.87 3.31
CA ALA A 113 0.35 -10.12 4.08
C ALA A 113 -0.26 -8.88 4.79
N PRO A 114 -0.98 -7.96 4.13
CA PRO A 114 -1.60 -6.82 4.82
C PRO A 114 -2.57 -7.23 5.92
N MET A 115 -3.37 -8.27 5.72
CA MET A 115 -4.28 -8.82 6.73
C MET A 115 -3.50 -9.28 7.97
N ARG A 116 -2.48 -10.12 7.79
CA ARG A 116 -1.68 -10.68 8.87
C ARG A 116 -0.85 -9.63 9.60
N LEU A 117 -0.26 -8.69 8.87
CA LEU A 117 0.52 -7.61 9.47
C LEU A 117 -0.36 -6.64 10.27
N SER A 118 -1.57 -6.34 9.78
CA SER A 118 -2.56 -5.55 10.52
C SER A 118 -3.00 -6.28 11.79
N HIS A 119 -3.27 -7.58 11.70
CA HIS A 119 -3.61 -8.40 12.87
C HIS A 119 -2.49 -8.42 13.92
N ALA A 120 -1.23 -8.49 13.49
CA ALA A 120 -0.07 -8.53 14.39
C ALA A 120 0.17 -7.21 15.13
N VAL A 121 -0.12 -6.05 14.52
CA VAL A 121 0.14 -4.73 15.13
C VAL A 121 -1.01 -4.25 16.01
N LEU A 122 -2.25 -4.63 15.70
CA LEU A 122 -3.46 -4.11 16.34
C LEU A 122 -3.52 -4.34 17.86
N PRO A 123 -3.17 -5.52 18.43
CA PRO A 123 -3.21 -5.70 19.88
C PRO A 123 -2.38 -4.67 20.65
N GLY A 124 -1.19 -4.37 20.14
CA GLY A 124 -0.32 -3.34 20.73
C GLY A 124 -0.89 -1.93 20.57
N MET A 125 -1.47 -1.59 19.41
CA MET A 125 -2.12 -0.30 19.17
C MET A 125 -3.36 -0.12 20.06
N ILE A 126 -4.20 -1.15 20.20
CA ILE A 126 -5.39 -1.14 21.06
C ILE A 126 -4.99 -0.91 22.52
N LYS A 127 -3.99 -1.63 23.01
CA LYS A 127 -3.51 -1.48 24.40
C LYS A 127 -3.03 -0.04 24.70
N ARG A 128 -2.43 0.63 23.72
CA ARG A 128 -1.97 2.03 23.85
C ARG A 128 -3.03 3.06 23.47
N ASN A 129 -4.15 2.60 22.92
CA ASN A 129 -5.19 3.42 22.30
C ASN A 129 -4.61 4.45 21.29
N SER A 130 -3.62 4.03 20.52
CA SER A 130 -2.90 4.89 19.56
C SER A 130 -2.31 4.07 18.43
N GLY A 131 -2.38 4.58 17.21
CA GLY A 131 -1.77 3.97 16.04
C GLY A 131 -2.41 4.40 14.73
N SER A 132 -1.71 4.08 13.64
CA SER A 132 -2.24 4.31 12.29
C SER A 132 -1.87 3.18 11.33
N ILE A 133 -2.83 2.73 10.53
CA ILE A 133 -2.62 1.74 9.47
C ILE A 133 -2.99 2.37 8.13
N VAL A 134 -2.06 2.31 7.18
CA VAL A 134 -2.30 2.70 5.80
C VAL A 134 -2.17 1.47 4.91
N ASN A 135 -3.25 1.11 4.25
CA ASN A 135 -3.26 0.07 3.23
C ASN A 135 -3.20 0.72 1.84
N VAL A 136 -2.11 0.49 1.12
CA VAL A 136 -1.96 1.02 -0.26
C VAL A 136 -2.76 0.16 -1.22
N SER A 137 -4.01 0.58 -1.45
CA SER A 137 -4.92 0.01 -2.43
C SER A 137 -4.66 0.59 -3.84
N SER A 138 -5.69 0.90 -4.60
CA SER A 138 -5.64 1.49 -5.94
C SER A 138 -7.04 1.96 -6.37
N VAL A 139 -7.14 2.89 -7.32
CA VAL A 139 -8.41 3.14 -8.03
C VAL A 139 -8.91 1.92 -8.80
N ALA A 140 -8.04 0.95 -9.07
CA ALA A 140 -8.41 -0.35 -9.63
C ALA A 140 -9.37 -1.15 -8.73
N SER A 141 -9.45 -0.82 -7.43
CA SER A 141 -10.39 -1.43 -6.48
C SER A 141 -11.86 -1.19 -6.83
N PHE A 142 -12.15 -0.15 -7.61
CA PHE A 142 -13.51 0.23 -7.99
C PHE A 142 -13.96 -0.35 -9.33
N ILE A 143 -13.09 -1.10 -10.04
CA ILE A 143 -13.36 -1.67 -11.36
C ILE A 143 -13.10 -3.18 -11.41
N ALA A 144 -13.69 -3.88 -12.39
CA ALA A 144 -13.46 -5.31 -12.61
C ALA A 144 -12.30 -5.53 -13.60
N GLY A 145 -11.06 -5.42 -13.10
CA GLY A 145 -9.83 -5.46 -13.91
C GLY A 145 -8.93 -6.69 -13.70
N GLY A 146 -9.47 -7.82 -13.20
CA GLY A 146 -8.72 -9.05 -12.92
C GLY A 146 -8.33 -9.21 -11.44
N THR A 147 -7.49 -10.21 -11.14
CA THR A 147 -7.09 -10.59 -9.77
C THR A 147 -6.49 -9.41 -8.99
N TYR A 148 -5.70 -8.57 -9.65
CA TYR A 148 -5.17 -7.35 -9.03
C TYR A 148 -6.28 -6.42 -8.51
N SER A 149 -7.31 -6.17 -9.34
CA SER A 149 -8.46 -5.34 -8.93
C SER A 149 -9.23 -5.98 -7.77
N ALA A 150 -9.44 -7.30 -7.80
CA ALA A 150 -10.09 -8.03 -6.73
C ALA A 150 -9.30 -7.93 -5.41
N ALA A 151 -7.99 -8.12 -5.45
CA ALA A 151 -7.10 -7.98 -4.29
C ALA A 151 -7.11 -6.54 -3.73
N LYS A 152 -7.13 -5.53 -4.61
CA LYS A 152 -7.21 -4.12 -4.18
C LYS A 152 -8.60 -3.75 -3.66
N SER A 153 -9.68 -4.36 -4.18
CA SER A 153 -11.04 -4.23 -3.61
C SER A 153 -11.10 -4.80 -2.20
N TYR A 154 -10.55 -6.00 -2.00
CA TYR A 154 -10.40 -6.57 -0.65
C TYR A 154 -9.74 -5.56 0.29
N LEU A 155 -8.60 -5.00 -0.09
CA LEU A 155 -7.82 -4.11 0.75
C LEU A 155 -8.56 -2.80 1.08
N THR A 156 -9.35 -2.29 0.12
CA THR A 156 -10.21 -1.11 0.34
C THR A 156 -11.31 -1.42 1.34
N VAL A 157 -12.09 -2.48 1.13
CA VAL A 157 -13.19 -2.89 2.02
C VAL A 157 -12.66 -3.29 3.41
N PHE A 158 -11.53 -4.00 3.47
CA PHE A 158 -10.87 -4.36 4.72
C PHE A 158 -10.46 -3.12 5.54
N SER A 159 -10.01 -2.06 4.88
CA SER A 159 -9.67 -0.80 5.56
C SER A 159 -10.91 -0.09 6.11
N GLU A 160 -12.02 -0.10 5.36
CA GLU A 160 -13.30 0.44 5.81
C GLU A 160 -13.84 -0.36 7.00
N TYR A 161 -13.77 -1.69 6.94
CA TYR A 161 -14.14 -2.57 8.04
C TYR A 161 -13.33 -2.27 9.31
N LEU A 162 -11.99 -2.28 9.21
CA LEU A 162 -11.13 -1.99 10.36
C LEU A 162 -11.38 -0.60 10.95
N HIS A 163 -11.63 0.41 10.11
CA HIS A 163 -11.98 1.74 10.59
C HIS A 163 -13.26 1.73 11.41
N THR A 164 -14.29 1.01 10.94
CA THR A 164 -15.58 0.89 11.65
C THR A 164 -15.42 0.10 12.95
N GLU A 165 -14.66 -0.98 12.93
CA GLU A 165 -14.39 -1.82 14.10
C GLU A 165 -13.64 -1.05 15.21
N LEU A 166 -12.76 -0.14 14.80
CA LEU A 166 -11.91 0.65 15.72
C LEU A 166 -12.46 2.05 16.02
N ARG A 167 -13.73 2.34 15.68
CA ARG A 167 -14.33 3.69 15.80
C ARG A 167 -14.28 4.26 17.22
N ASP A 168 -14.33 3.41 18.25
CA ASP A 168 -14.30 3.80 19.66
C ASP A 168 -12.86 3.92 20.22
N THR A 169 -11.85 3.95 19.32
CA THR A 169 -10.44 4.07 19.65
C THR A 169 -9.81 5.29 18.95
N ASN A 170 -8.57 5.64 19.36
CA ASN A 170 -7.77 6.65 18.65
C ASN A 170 -6.95 6.06 17.49
N ILE A 171 -7.19 4.80 17.09
CA ILE A 171 -6.49 4.15 16.00
C ILE A 171 -7.12 4.56 14.66
N LYS A 172 -6.27 4.96 13.71
CA LYS A 172 -6.70 5.44 12.39
C LYS A 172 -6.36 4.44 11.31
N VAL A 173 -7.35 4.06 10.51
CA VAL A 173 -7.13 3.17 9.35
C VAL A 173 -7.53 3.89 8.08
N SER A 174 -6.66 3.82 7.06
CA SER A 174 -6.92 4.47 5.76
C SER A 174 -6.48 3.60 4.60
N ALA A 175 -7.33 3.53 3.57
CA ALA A 175 -6.98 2.98 2.27
C ALA A 175 -6.48 4.12 1.36
N LEU A 176 -5.25 4.07 0.93
CA LEU A 176 -4.74 4.91 -0.14
C LEU A 176 -5.07 4.26 -1.48
N CYS A 177 -5.91 4.91 -2.29
CA CYS A 177 -6.34 4.45 -3.61
C CYS A 177 -5.73 5.34 -4.71
N PRO A 178 -4.42 5.21 -5.02
CA PRO A 178 -3.79 6.01 -6.05
C PRO A 178 -4.24 5.58 -7.45
N GLY A 179 -4.24 6.55 -8.37
CA GLY A 179 -4.27 6.30 -9.80
C GLY A 179 -2.86 6.04 -10.34
N PHE A 180 -2.64 6.37 -11.62
CA PHE A 180 -1.31 6.26 -12.22
C PHE A 180 -0.34 7.20 -11.52
N THR A 181 0.65 6.62 -10.86
CA THR A 181 1.66 7.34 -10.09
C THR A 181 3.03 7.09 -10.73
N ARG A 182 3.83 8.12 -10.91
CA ARG A 182 5.18 8.00 -11.49
C ARG A 182 6.09 7.24 -10.53
N THR A 183 6.23 5.93 -10.77
CA THR A 183 7.04 5.00 -9.97
C THR A 183 7.56 3.86 -10.85
N GLU A 184 8.44 3.04 -10.31
CA GLU A 184 8.93 1.83 -10.99
C GLU A 184 7.87 0.71 -11.11
N PHE A 185 6.68 0.86 -10.51
CA PHE A 185 5.64 -0.18 -10.43
C PHE A 185 5.24 -0.71 -11.81
N HIS A 186 4.94 0.19 -12.74
CA HIS A 186 4.49 -0.19 -14.09
C HIS A 186 5.62 -0.82 -14.90
N ALA A 187 6.84 -0.30 -14.80
CA ALA A 187 8.02 -0.87 -15.47
C ALA A 187 8.34 -2.28 -14.94
N ARG A 188 8.30 -2.47 -13.62
CA ARG A 188 8.49 -3.80 -13.00
C ARG A 188 7.41 -4.80 -13.39
N GLY A 189 6.16 -4.34 -13.58
CA GLY A 189 5.05 -5.16 -14.08
C GLY A 189 5.07 -5.36 -15.60
N LYS A 190 6.07 -4.84 -16.31
CA LYS A 190 6.17 -4.88 -17.79
C LYS A 190 4.89 -4.38 -18.49
N MET A 191 4.19 -3.44 -17.87
CA MET A 191 2.93 -2.88 -18.38
C MET A 191 3.21 -1.82 -19.44
N LYS A 192 2.46 -1.87 -20.56
CA LYS A 192 2.52 -0.83 -21.58
C LYS A 192 1.79 0.42 -21.08
N MET A 193 2.52 1.52 -20.96
CA MET A 193 1.99 2.81 -20.49
C MET A 193 2.00 3.88 -21.58
N SER A 194 2.33 3.50 -22.82
CA SER A 194 2.32 4.41 -23.98
C SER A 194 0.89 4.88 -24.26
N GLY A 195 0.73 6.18 -24.48
CA GLY A 195 -0.59 6.79 -24.78
C GLY A 195 -1.39 7.22 -23.55
N LEU A 196 -0.85 7.12 -22.34
CA LEU A 196 -1.48 7.72 -21.17
C LEU A 196 -1.13 9.22 -21.09
N PRO A 197 -2.10 10.14 -21.14
CA PRO A 197 -1.84 11.58 -21.10
C PRO A 197 -1.13 12.02 -19.81
N ASN A 198 -0.31 13.05 -19.87
CA ASN A 198 0.46 13.52 -18.72
C ASN A 198 -0.39 13.91 -17.51
N TYR A 199 -1.57 14.49 -17.73
CA TYR A 199 -2.49 14.87 -16.65
C TYR A 199 -3.05 13.68 -15.84
N MET A 200 -2.97 12.46 -16.39
CA MET A 200 -3.32 11.24 -15.66
C MET A 200 -2.21 10.77 -14.70
N TRP A 201 -1.01 11.32 -14.80
CA TRP A 201 0.08 10.96 -13.91
C TRP A 201 0.14 11.85 -12.68
N THR A 202 0.25 11.24 -11.51
CA THR A 202 0.41 11.96 -10.24
C THR A 202 1.83 11.78 -9.71
N ALA A 203 2.43 12.85 -9.20
CA ALA A 203 3.72 12.79 -8.54
C ALA A 203 3.61 11.99 -7.23
N VAL A 204 4.56 11.10 -6.96
CA VAL A 204 4.52 10.21 -5.81
C VAL A 204 4.51 10.97 -4.47
N ASP A 205 5.25 12.06 -4.38
CA ASP A 205 5.32 12.87 -3.15
C ASP A 205 3.97 13.54 -2.83
N GLN A 206 3.23 13.99 -3.85
CA GLN A 206 1.87 14.52 -3.68
C GLN A 206 0.88 13.44 -3.21
N VAL A 207 1.03 12.21 -3.75
CA VAL A 207 0.21 11.05 -3.34
C VAL A 207 0.38 10.76 -1.86
N VAL A 208 1.62 10.61 -1.39
CA VAL A 208 1.88 10.27 0.00
C VAL A 208 1.58 11.41 0.96
N ALA A 209 1.87 12.65 0.58
CA ALA A 209 1.55 13.82 1.40
C ALA A 209 0.02 13.99 1.58
N LYS A 210 -0.77 13.80 0.51
CA LYS A 210 -2.23 13.80 0.61
C LYS A 210 -2.74 12.67 1.49
N SER A 211 -2.22 11.45 1.29
CA SER A 211 -2.59 10.29 2.08
C SER A 211 -2.30 10.50 3.57
N TRP A 212 -1.13 10.99 3.91
CA TRP A 212 -0.76 11.22 5.30
C TRP A 212 -1.63 12.28 5.99
N ARG A 213 -2.00 13.34 5.26
CA ARG A 213 -3.00 14.31 5.76
C ARG A 213 -4.36 13.65 6.03
N TYR A 214 -4.80 12.75 5.16
CA TYR A 214 -6.07 12.02 5.33
C TYR A 214 -6.03 11.11 6.56
N VAL A 215 -4.92 10.39 6.77
CA VAL A 215 -4.70 9.57 7.97
C VAL A 215 -4.78 10.43 9.23
N LYS A 216 -4.03 11.54 9.27
CA LYS A 216 -4.05 12.45 10.43
C LYS A 216 -5.46 13.01 10.72
N ALA A 217 -6.26 13.21 9.69
CA ALA A 217 -7.65 13.66 9.79
C ALA A 217 -8.68 12.52 10.04
N GLY A 218 -8.23 11.27 10.22
CA GLY A 218 -9.12 10.12 10.44
C GLY A 218 -9.98 9.73 9.23
N LYS A 219 -9.60 10.13 8.01
CA LYS A 219 -10.35 9.82 6.78
C LYS A 219 -9.96 8.44 6.24
N VAL A 220 -10.96 7.61 5.92
CA VAL A 220 -10.77 6.20 5.54
C VAL A 220 -10.27 6.03 4.12
N ILE A 221 -10.88 6.69 3.14
CA ILE A 221 -10.56 6.52 1.72
C ILE A 221 -9.86 7.76 1.19
N CYS A 222 -8.60 7.60 0.78
CA CYS A 222 -7.83 8.65 0.13
C CYS A 222 -7.64 8.34 -1.35
N ILE A 223 -8.20 9.17 -2.23
CA ILE A 223 -8.03 9.09 -3.69
C ILE A 223 -7.27 10.35 -4.12
N PRO A 224 -5.96 10.29 -4.39
CA PRO A 224 -5.19 11.42 -4.89
C PRO A 224 -5.51 11.71 -6.37
N GLY A 225 -5.69 12.99 -6.69
CA GLY A 225 -6.05 13.46 -8.04
C GLY A 225 -7.57 13.59 -8.22
N TRP A 226 -8.01 14.78 -8.68
CA TRP A 226 -9.44 15.07 -8.90
C TRP A 226 -10.05 14.17 -9.98
N GLN A 227 -9.29 13.86 -11.04
CA GLN A 227 -9.69 12.97 -12.12
C GLN A 227 -10.00 11.55 -11.62
N TYR A 228 -9.24 11.07 -10.65
CA TYR A 228 -9.44 9.75 -10.05
C TYR A 228 -10.60 9.75 -9.04
N MET A 229 -10.81 10.86 -8.33
CA MET A 229 -11.98 11.02 -7.48
C MET A 229 -13.26 10.95 -8.32
N LEU A 230 -13.31 11.68 -9.45
CA LEU A 230 -14.47 11.64 -10.35
C LEU A 230 -14.68 10.24 -10.94
N LEU A 231 -13.62 9.61 -11.49
CA LEU A 231 -13.72 8.27 -12.08
C LEU A 231 -14.15 7.21 -11.07
N SER A 232 -13.64 7.25 -9.84
CA SER A 232 -14.02 6.31 -8.80
C SER A 232 -15.45 6.54 -8.30
N SER A 233 -15.90 7.79 -8.20
CA SER A 233 -17.29 8.12 -7.85
C SER A 233 -18.26 7.58 -8.90
N ILE A 234 -17.97 7.79 -10.18
CA ILE A 234 -18.75 7.22 -11.28
C ILE A 234 -18.76 5.68 -11.19
N ALA A 235 -17.60 5.04 -10.99
CA ALA A 235 -17.51 3.58 -10.91
C ALA A 235 -18.28 2.97 -9.72
N ARG A 236 -18.49 3.72 -8.65
CA ARG A 236 -19.29 3.29 -7.49
C ARG A 236 -20.80 3.34 -7.74
N ILE A 237 -21.28 4.30 -8.55
CA ILE A 237 -22.70 4.55 -8.80
C ILE A 237 -23.17 3.86 -10.10
N ALA A 238 -22.28 3.71 -11.08
CA ALA A 238 -22.61 3.14 -12.38
C ALA A 238 -23.09 1.69 -12.28
N PRO A 239 -24.03 1.27 -13.13
CA PRO A 239 -24.46 -0.13 -13.21
C PRO A 239 -23.28 -1.07 -13.46
N ARG A 240 -23.27 -2.21 -12.76
CA ARG A 240 -22.15 -3.20 -12.82
C ARG A 240 -21.76 -3.64 -14.25
N PRO A 241 -22.68 -3.79 -15.24
CA PRO A 241 -22.31 -4.07 -16.64
C PRO A 241 -21.40 -3.00 -17.26
N VAL A 242 -21.66 -1.72 -16.97
CA VAL A 242 -20.83 -0.59 -17.47
C VAL A 242 -19.44 -0.64 -16.84
N VAL A 243 -19.37 -0.84 -15.52
CA VAL A 243 -18.09 -0.96 -14.79
C VAL A 243 -17.26 -2.14 -15.31
N ARG A 244 -17.91 -3.30 -15.63
CA ARG A 244 -17.23 -4.45 -16.23
C ARG A 244 -16.64 -4.13 -17.60
N LYS A 245 -17.40 -3.47 -18.49
CA LYS A 245 -16.92 -3.05 -19.83
C LYS A 245 -15.73 -2.09 -19.71
N LEU A 246 -15.78 -1.13 -18.78
CA LEU A 246 -14.67 -0.21 -18.52
C LEU A 246 -13.42 -0.94 -18.05
N GLY A 247 -13.55 -1.86 -17.11
CA GLY A 247 -12.45 -2.68 -16.60
C GLY A 247 -11.74 -3.47 -17.69
N ILE A 248 -12.51 -4.11 -18.59
CA ILE A 248 -11.97 -4.84 -19.75
C ILE A 248 -11.21 -3.89 -20.69
N LYS A 249 -11.78 -2.70 -21.00
CA LYS A 249 -11.14 -1.72 -21.89
C LYS A 249 -9.81 -1.21 -21.34
N ILE A 250 -9.77 -0.88 -20.05
CA ILE A 250 -8.52 -0.44 -19.38
C ILE A 250 -7.48 -1.55 -19.40
N ARG A 251 -7.86 -2.77 -19.04
CA ARG A 251 -6.96 -3.91 -18.98
C ARG A 251 -6.35 -4.27 -20.35
N ARG A 252 -7.14 -4.20 -21.44
CA ARG A 252 -6.65 -4.43 -22.81
C ARG A 252 -5.56 -3.43 -23.23
N LYS A 253 -5.66 -2.17 -22.79
CA LYS A 253 -4.63 -1.15 -23.10
C LYS A 253 -3.32 -1.34 -22.34
N GLN A 254 -3.31 -2.06 -21.23
CA GLN A 254 -2.13 -2.30 -20.38
C GLN A 254 -1.35 -3.56 -20.77
N ARG A 255 -1.91 -4.42 -21.60
CA ARG A 255 -1.27 -5.62 -22.18
C ARG A 255 -0.55 -5.25 -23.46
#